data_158caa99295685adb5500b36accc0676
#
_entry.id   158caa99295685adb5500b36accc0676
#
_cell.length_a   1.000
_cell.length_b   1.000
_cell.length_c   1.000
_cell.angle_alpha   90.00
_cell.angle_beta   90.00
_cell.angle_gamma   90.00
#
_symmetry.space_group_name_H-M   'P 1'
#
loop_
_entity.id
_entity.type
_entity.pdbx_description
1 polymer ?
#
loop_
_entity_poly.entity_id
_entity_poly.type
_entity_poly.pdbx_seq_one_letter_code
_entity_poly.pdbx_strand_id
1 'polypeptide(L)'
;MYTSTQTRPITDTELAQILAVGREKNTALRVTGILAHKGDNCLGILEGDDEVVGARFEQVRIDPRHTNVRVLADETVAQRSFPDWSMAFQPLDPLMRHVPGFSDLFTDGRLLDPAAGLTRARGLLEWFRKHPLAPLTSQTAAEEEGPRTRAVNGAITALHDGGVTRFTLDVAAEHAGMTVEAVRQFFPSDRALLAATVERWTEAISAPLVPLIAEKGTVAYLHALMAAHAEEPALMELLAYSLASASDPSLDGADYYRSAYRRFREAIHEGLVVDVRDGREPATMDPVRGAKQLLALYDGLRLQALLTADTDVVNEFDRAATRMRRGWSEQYEQPRYWDIPVAGTR
;
A
#
# COMPACT_ATOMS: atom_id res chain seq x y z
N MET A 1 -16.99 9.15 13.31
CA MET A 1 -15.51 9.04 13.14
C MET A 1 -14.86 10.13 13.97
N TYR A 2 -13.80 9.80 14.68
CA TYR A 2 -13.12 10.75 15.55
C TYR A 2 -11.61 10.51 15.59
N THR A 3 -10.85 11.55 15.97
CA THR A 3 -9.45 11.43 16.34
C THR A 3 -9.26 11.80 17.82
N SER A 4 -8.20 11.27 18.41
CA SER A 4 -7.77 11.61 19.76
C SER A 4 -6.25 11.44 19.89
N THR A 5 -5.69 12.01 20.97
CA THR A 5 -4.29 11.82 21.35
C THR A 5 -4.24 11.08 22.67
N GLN A 6 -3.37 10.10 22.82
CA GLN A 6 -3.15 9.39 24.08
C GLN A 6 -2.47 10.31 25.09
N THR A 7 -2.85 10.22 26.34
CA THR A 7 -2.23 11.01 27.44
C THR A 7 -0.91 10.41 27.92
N ARG A 8 -0.65 9.14 27.63
CA ARG A 8 0.59 8.40 27.90
C ARG A 8 0.73 7.22 26.94
N PRO A 9 1.96 6.73 26.72
CA PRO A 9 2.16 5.48 25.99
C PRO A 9 1.36 4.32 26.62
N ILE A 10 0.73 3.53 25.80
CA ILE A 10 -0.01 2.33 26.19
C ILE A 10 0.86 1.12 25.84
N THR A 11 1.07 0.22 26.80
CA THR A 11 1.79 -1.04 26.55
C THR A 11 0.95 -2.02 25.74
N ASP A 12 1.57 -2.97 25.05
CA ASP A 12 0.86 -3.99 24.27
C ASP A 12 -0.14 -4.80 25.12
N THR A 13 0.21 -5.07 26.38
CA THR A 13 -0.66 -5.77 27.33
C THR A 13 -1.89 -4.94 27.70
N GLU A 14 -1.73 -3.65 27.97
CA GLU A 14 -2.85 -2.73 28.24
C GLU A 14 -3.72 -2.56 27.01
N LEU A 15 -3.10 -2.47 25.82
CA LEU A 15 -3.81 -2.38 24.56
C LEU A 15 -4.68 -3.61 24.31
N ALA A 16 -4.13 -4.81 24.50
CA ALA A 16 -4.88 -6.06 24.37
C ALA A 16 -6.09 -6.10 25.32
N GLN A 17 -5.94 -5.65 26.57
CA GLN A 17 -7.04 -5.55 27.53
C GLN A 17 -8.11 -4.53 27.09
N ILE A 18 -7.69 -3.35 26.61
CA ILE A 18 -8.60 -2.32 26.11
C ILE A 18 -9.43 -2.86 24.95
N LEU A 19 -8.77 -3.54 24.01
CA LEU A 19 -9.43 -4.12 22.85
C LEU A 19 -10.40 -5.25 23.23
N ALA A 20 -10.02 -6.14 24.16
CA ALA A 20 -10.88 -7.22 24.63
C ALA A 20 -12.17 -6.68 25.28
N VAL A 21 -12.03 -5.74 26.23
CA VAL A 21 -13.17 -5.09 26.90
C VAL A 21 -14.00 -4.26 25.89
N GLY A 22 -13.33 -3.59 24.96
CA GLY A 22 -13.99 -2.82 23.91
C GLY A 22 -14.86 -3.71 23.01
N ARG A 23 -14.34 -4.84 22.57
CA ARG A 23 -15.05 -5.82 21.73
C ARG A 23 -16.27 -6.40 22.43
N GLU A 24 -16.11 -6.87 23.67
CA GLU A 24 -17.22 -7.41 24.45
C GLU A 24 -18.38 -6.40 24.55
N LYS A 25 -18.07 -5.16 24.93
CA LYS A 25 -19.08 -4.10 25.05
C LYS A 25 -19.69 -3.73 23.70
N ASN A 26 -18.88 -3.60 22.65
CA ASN A 26 -19.36 -3.25 21.32
C ASN A 26 -20.25 -4.35 20.74
N THR A 27 -19.89 -5.62 20.92
CA THR A 27 -20.72 -6.76 20.51
C THR A 27 -22.07 -6.74 21.22
N ALA A 28 -22.10 -6.55 22.55
CA ALA A 28 -23.33 -6.48 23.33
C ALA A 28 -24.24 -5.32 22.85
N LEU A 29 -23.65 -4.21 22.45
CA LEU A 29 -24.35 -3.00 21.98
C LEU A 29 -24.60 -2.98 20.47
N ARG A 30 -24.20 -4.02 19.74
CA ARG A 30 -24.25 -4.07 18.27
C ARG A 30 -23.54 -2.89 17.60
N VAL A 31 -22.49 -2.37 18.23
CA VAL A 31 -21.59 -1.37 17.65
C VAL A 31 -20.45 -2.10 16.93
N THR A 32 -20.13 -1.64 15.73
CA THR A 32 -18.97 -2.09 14.96
C THR A 32 -18.04 -0.93 14.70
N GLY A 33 -16.79 -1.20 14.30
CA GLY A 33 -15.85 -0.14 13.99
C GLY A 33 -14.39 -0.55 14.06
N ILE A 34 -13.51 0.43 13.87
CA ILE A 34 -12.07 0.25 13.86
C ILE A 34 -11.39 1.28 14.76
N LEU A 35 -10.31 0.88 15.41
CA LEU A 35 -9.36 1.75 16.08
C LEU A 35 -8.01 1.66 15.38
N ALA A 36 -7.56 2.74 14.80
CA ALA A 36 -6.24 2.86 14.21
C ALA A 36 -5.36 3.75 15.10
N HIS A 37 -4.06 3.44 15.18
CA HIS A 37 -3.14 4.07 16.11
C HIS A 37 -1.80 4.37 15.43
N LYS A 38 -1.26 5.59 15.64
CA LYS A 38 0.07 6.01 15.18
C LYS A 38 0.74 6.91 16.21
N GLY A 39 1.85 6.44 16.78
CA GLY A 39 2.48 7.14 17.90
C GLY A 39 1.46 7.37 19.01
N ASP A 40 1.26 8.59 19.47
CA ASP A 40 0.26 8.94 20.49
C ASP A 40 -1.14 9.24 19.91
N ASN A 41 -1.32 9.18 18.59
CA ASN A 41 -2.57 9.56 17.95
C ASN A 41 -3.43 8.35 17.59
N CYS A 42 -4.74 8.48 17.82
CA CYS A 42 -5.74 7.48 17.51
C CYS A 42 -6.78 8.02 16.53
N LEU A 43 -7.23 7.15 15.61
CA LEU A 43 -8.39 7.36 14.76
C LEU A 43 -9.40 6.26 15.10
N GLY A 44 -10.60 6.65 15.52
CA GLY A 44 -11.69 5.73 15.83
C GLY A 44 -12.87 5.92 14.91
N ILE A 45 -13.43 4.80 14.46
CA ILE A 45 -14.70 4.75 13.74
C ILE A 45 -15.66 3.89 14.56
N LEU A 46 -16.88 4.37 14.77
CA LEU A 46 -17.95 3.64 15.41
C LEU A 46 -19.18 3.66 14.50
N GLU A 47 -19.79 2.52 14.31
CA GLU A 47 -21.00 2.37 13.48
C GLU A 47 -22.04 1.54 14.25
N GLY A 48 -23.29 2.01 14.26
CA GLY A 48 -24.38 1.37 14.99
C GLY A 48 -25.60 2.25 15.02
N ASP A 49 -26.49 1.95 15.96
CA ASP A 49 -27.63 2.79 16.29
C ASP A 49 -27.15 4.15 16.82
N ASP A 50 -27.80 5.23 16.41
CA ASP A 50 -27.37 6.61 16.65
C ASP A 50 -27.21 6.93 18.15
N GLU A 51 -28.22 6.57 18.96
CA GLU A 51 -28.16 6.78 20.41
C GLU A 51 -27.04 5.97 21.07
N VAL A 52 -26.82 4.74 20.59
CA VAL A 52 -25.81 3.83 21.13
C VAL A 52 -24.40 4.29 20.76
N VAL A 53 -24.19 4.71 19.51
CA VAL A 53 -22.92 5.26 19.04
C VAL A 53 -22.60 6.55 19.76
N GLY A 54 -23.58 7.45 19.93
CA GLY A 54 -23.44 8.69 20.70
C GLY A 54 -23.02 8.42 22.16
N ALA A 55 -23.71 7.52 22.86
CA ALA A 55 -23.36 7.14 24.23
C ALA A 55 -21.97 6.50 24.32
N ARG A 56 -21.58 5.69 23.31
CA ARG A 56 -20.25 5.08 23.24
C ARG A 56 -19.14 6.09 23.00
N PHE A 57 -19.39 7.06 22.12
CA PHE A 57 -18.45 8.15 21.84
C PHE A 57 -18.26 9.04 23.09
N GLU A 58 -19.32 9.34 23.84
CA GLU A 58 -19.19 10.10 25.10
C GLU A 58 -18.29 9.39 26.11
N GLN A 59 -18.32 8.06 26.18
CA GLN A 59 -17.38 7.30 27.02
C GLN A 59 -15.92 7.49 26.57
N VAL A 60 -15.67 7.54 25.27
CA VAL A 60 -14.33 7.83 24.74
C VAL A 60 -13.90 9.26 25.10
N ARG A 61 -14.83 10.21 24.99
CA ARG A 61 -14.56 11.64 25.24
C ARG A 61 -14.15 11.94 26.68
N ILE A 62 -14.75 11.21 27.65
CA ILE A 62 -14.45 11.39 29.09
C ILE A 62 -13.36 10.45 29.61
N ASP A 63 -12.85 9.52 28.77
CA ASP A 63 -11.80 8.58 29.17
C ASP A 63 -10.47 9.34 29.38
N PRO A 64 -9.86 9.30 30.58
CA PRO A 64 -8.64 10.04 30.88
C PRO A 64 -7.41 9.58 30.07
N ARG A 65 -7.49 8.47 29.36
CA ARG A 65 -6.45 7.98 28.45
C ARG A 65 -6.41 8.73 27.13
N HIS A 66 -7.47 9.51 26.81
CA HIS A 66 -7.60 10.30 25.61
C HIS A 66 -7.64 11.80 25.91
N THR A 67 -6.99 12.57 25.08
CA THR A 67 -7.07 14.04 25.03
C THR A 67 -7.28 14.50 23.59
N ASN A 68 -7.61 15.75 23.37
CA ASN A 68 -7.84 16.31 22.03
C ASN A 68 -8.83 15.51 21.18
N VAL A 69 -9.88 14.97 21.80
CA VAL A 69 -10.91 14.19 21.10
C VAL A 69 -11.69 15.13 20.16
N ARG A 70 -11.68 14.82 18.87
CA ARG A 70 -12.35 15.62 17.83
C ARG A 70 -13.17 14.74 16.91
N VAL A 71 -14.41 15.13 16.64
CA VAL A 71 -15.25 14.48 15.64
C VAL A 71 -14.78 14.95 14.25
N LEU A 72 -14.52 14.00 13.36
CA LEU A 72 -14.18 14.22 11.95
C LEU A 72 -15.40 14.08 11.04
N ALA A 73 -16.25 13.11 11.35
CA ALA A 73 -17.50 12.88 10.63
C ALA A 73 -18.54 12.30 11.59
N ASP A 74 -19.77 12.80 11.46
CA ASP A 74 -20.96 12.28 12.11
C ASP A 74 -22.06 12.28 11.05
N GLU A 75 -22.38 11.08 10.53
CA GLU A 75 -23.28 10.96 9.37
C GLU A 75 -24.04 9.62 9.41
N THR A 76 -25.28 9.66 8.95
CA THR A 76 -26.10 8.47 8.80
C THR A 76 -25.66 7.69 7.55
N VAL A 77 -25.35 6.41 7.71
CA VAL A 77 -24.94 5.52 6.62
C VAL A 77 -26.05 4.50 6.34
N ALA A 78 -26.30 4.22 5.06
CA ALA A 78 -27.30 3.22 4.65
C ALA A 78 -26.87 1.78 4.99
N GLN A 79 -25.58 1.52 5.03
CA GLN A 79 -24.97 0.24 5.38
C GLN A 79 -23.68 0.46 6.16
N ARG A 80 -23.39 -0.46 7.08
CA ARG A 80 -22.11 -0.41 7.82
C ARG A 80 -20.95 -0.71 6.90
N SER A 81 -19.87 0.05 7.08
CA SER A 81 -18.59 -0.20 6.39
C SER A 81 -17.83 -1.37 7.02
N PHE A 82 -18.07 -1.64 8.29
CA PHE A 82 -17.40 -2.70 9.07
C PHE A 82 -18.41 -3.61 9.79
N PRO A 83 -19.29 -4.34 9.06
CA PRO A 83 -20.39 -5.09 9.68
C PRO A 83 -19.91 -6.20 10.61
N ASP A 84 -18.75 -6.81 10.35
CA ASP A 84 -18.22 -7.97 11.06
C ASP A 84 -17.18 -7.57 12.15
N TRP A 85 -16.93 -6.26 12.36
CA TRP A 85 -15.86 -5.79 13.22
C TRP A 85 -16.38 -5.12 14.48
N SER A 86 -16.45 -5.86 15.59
CA SER A 86 -16.84 -5.30 16.90
C SER A 86 -15.80 -4.31 17.46
N MET A 87 -14.54 -4.42 17.08
CA MET A 87 -13.42 -3.47 17.21
C MET A 87 -12.19 -4.08 16.52
N ALA A 88 -11.89 -3.69 15.28
CA ALA A 88 -10.60 -3.98 14.70
C ALA A 88 -9.57 -2.99 15.25
N PHE A 89 -8.34 -3.45 15.43
CA PHE A 89 -7.21 -2.60 15.80
C PHE A 89 -6.13 -2.71 14.76
N GLN A 90 -5.54 -1.58 14.38
CA GLN A 90 -4.44 -1.52 13.43
C GLN A 90 -3.35 -0.59 13.97
N PRO A 91 -2.14 -1.12 14.25
CA PRO A 91 -0.97 -0.28 14.39
C PRO A 91 -0.62 0.26 12.98
N LEU A 92 -0.58 1.59 12.87
CA LEU A 92 -0.42 2.24 11.57
C LEU A 92 1.05 2.49 11.21
N ASP A 93 1.99 2.06 12.05
CA ASP A 93 3.37 2.54 12.02
C ASP A 93 4.37 1.73 11.24
N PRO A 94 4.25 0.67 10.53
CA PRO A 94 5.13 0.41 9.42
C PRO A 94 4.48 0.60 8.04
N LEU A 95 3.15 0.41 7.95
CA LEU A 95 2.48 0.31 6.65
C LEU A 95 1.96 1.65 6.10
N MET A 96 1.85 2.69 6.93
CA MET A 96 1.14 3.92 6.57
C MET A 96 2.01 5.19 6.59
N ARG A 97 3.32 5.08 6.68
CA ARG A 97 4.24 6.24 6.59
C ARG A 97 4.08 7.02 5.28
N HIS A 98 3.52 6.38 4.26
CA HIS A 98 3.41 6.89 2.91
C HIS A 98 1.97 7.19 2.45
N VAL A 99 0.96 7.06 3.32
CA VAL A 99 -0.41 7.44 2.96
C VAL A 99 -0.51 8.97 2.99
N PRO A 100 -0.64 9.65 1.84
CA PRO A 100 -0.85 11.09 1.80
C PRO A 100 -2.12 11.46 2.56
N GLY A 101 -2.03 12.45 3.43
CA GLY A 101 -3.14 12.87 4.28
C GLY A 101 -3.20 12.18 5.64
N PHE A 102 -2.55 11.02 5.84
CA PHE A 102 -2.52 10.35 7.14
C PHE A 102 -1.57 11.03 8.13
N SER A 103 -0.34 11.36 7.71
CA SER A 103 0.57 12.18 8.52
C SER A 103 -0.04 13.55 8.85
N ASP A 104 -0.76 14.16 7.90
CA ASP A 104 -1.36 15.48 8.09
C ASP A 104 -2.57 15.47 9.04
N LEU A 105 -3.28 14.33 9.17
CA LEU A 105 -4.33 14.17 10.19
C LEU A 105 -3.77 14.24 11.62
N PHE A 106 -2.49 13.92 11.80
CA PHE A 106 -1.86 13.80 13.11
C PHE A 106 -0.67 14.78 13.33
N THR A 107 -0.12 15.39 12.27
CA THR A 107 1.14 16.16 12.37
C THR A 107 0.93 17.64 12.70
N ASP A 108 -0.17 18.24 12.26
CA ASP A 108 -0.50 19.61 12.60
C ASP A 108 -1.67 19.64 13.57
N GLY A 109 -1.44 20.11 14.79
CA GLY A 109 -2.51 20.43 15.75
C GLY A 109 -3.52 21.46 15.21
N ARG A 110 -3.51 21.71 13.91
CA ARG A 110 -4.42 22.52 13.10
C ARG A 110 -5.09 21.64 12.06
N LEU A 111 -6.20 21.04 12.41
CA LEU A 111 -7.21 20.72 11.41
C LEU A 111 -7.76 22.06 10.88
N LEU A 112 -7.08 22.61 9.87
CA LEU A 112 -7.33 23.96 9.36
C LEU A 112 -8.62 24.05 8.55
N ASP A 113 -9.17 22.90 8.09
CA ASP A 113 -10.44 22.86 7.36
C ASP A 113 -11.19 21.55 7.68
N PRO A 114 -12.38 21.63 8.30
CA PRO A 114 -13.22 20.45 8.54
C PRO A 114 -13.56 19.68 7.26
N ALA A 115 -13.72 20.36 6.12
CA ALA A 115 -14.00 19.72 4.83
C ALA A 115 -12.81 18.92 4.30
N ALA A 116 -11.58 19.42 4.45
CA ALA A 116 -10.36 18.70 4.08
C ALA A 116 -10.12 17.49 5.00
N GLY A 117 -10.38 17.64 6.30
CA GLY A 117 -10.34 16.55 7.27
C GLY A 117 -11.32 15.43 6.93
N LEU A 118 -12.53 15.78 6.55
CA LEU A 118 -13.58 14.84 6.15
C LEU A 118 -13.22 14.06 4.87
N THR A 119 -12.67 14.74 3.86
CA THR A 119 -12.24 14.09 2.61
C THR A 119 -11.11 13.07 2.85
N ARG A 120 -10.14 13.42 3.70
CA ARG A 120 -9.04 12.53 4.10
C ARG A 120 -9.54 11.35 4.93
N ALA A 121 -10.45 11.59 5.86
CA ALA A 121 -11.08 10.56 6.67
C ALA A 121 -11.90 9.58 5.82
N ARG A 122 -12.64 10.07 4.81
CA ARG A 122 -13.35 9.23 3.84
C ARG A 122 -12.40 8.41 2.96
N GLY A 123 -11.27 8.96 2.56
CA GLY A 123 -10.22 8.23 1.84
C GLY A 123 -9.67 7.06 2.66
N LEU A 124 -9.41 7.26 3.95
CA LEU A 124 -9.01 6.20 4.88
C LEU A 124 -10.11 5.14 5.07
N LEU A 125 -11.37 5.58 5.22
CA LEU A 125 -12.54 4.69 5.32
C LEU A 125 -12.67 3.80 4.08
N GLU A 126 -12.53 4.39 2.89
CA GLU A 126 -12.59 3.69 1.63
C GLU A 126 -11.43 2.71 1.47
N TRP A 127 -10.24 3.10 1.92
CA TRP A 127 -9.08 2.22 1.96
C TRP A 127 -9.32 1.01 2.87
N PHE A 128 -9.76 1.20 4.11
CA PHE A 128 -10.06 0.11 5.04
C PHE A 128 -11.19 -0.79 4.52
N ARG A 129 -12.20 -0.22 3.83
CA ARG A 129 -13.29 -1.00 3.23
C ARG A 129 -12.80 -1.89 2.08
N LYS A 130 -11.84 -1.41 1.29
CA LYS A 130 -11.23 -2.18 0.19
C LYS A 130 -10.18 -3.18 0.66
N HIS A 131 -9.62 -2.95 1.84
CA HIS A 131 -8.59 -3.79 2.45
C HIS A 131 -9.08 -4.26 3.83
N PRO A 132 -10.05 -5.21 3.86
CA PRO A 132 -10.60 -5.69 5.12
C PRO A 132 -9.47 -6.34 5.93
N LEU A 133 -9.16 -5.69 7.07
CA LEU A 133 -8.21 -6.22 8.03
C LEU A 133 -8.85 -7.42 8.70
N ALA A 134 -8.12 -8.52 8.84
CA ALA A 134 -8.60 -9.65 9.62
C ALA A 134 -8.93 -9.18 11.06
N PRO A 135 -10.06 -9.55 11.65
CA PRO A 135 -10.38 -9.16 13.01
C PRO A 135 -9.33 -9.70 13.97
N LEU A 136 -8.63 -8.81 14.68
CA LEU A 136 -7.69 -9.18 15.73
C LEU A 136 -8.53 -9.65 16.92
N THR A 137 -8.71 -10.95 17.07
CA THR A 137 -9.14 -11.56 18.30
C THR A 137 -7.94 -11.63 19.26
N SER A 138 -8.18 -11.42 20.56
CA SER A 138 -7.16 -11.18 21.59
C SER A 138 -6.28 -12.39 21.86
N GLN A 139 -5.27 -12.58 21.06
CA GLN A 139 -4.05 -13.31 21.37
C GLN A 139 -2.93 -12.66 20.56
N THR A 140 -1.74 -12.58 21.06
CA THR A 140 -0.57 -11.88 20.55
C THR A 140 -0.50 -11.78 19.01
N ALA A 141 -0.15 -10.60 18.46
CA ALA A 141 -0.07 -10.32 17.01
C ALA A 141 0.71 -11.37 16.18
N ALA A 142 1.45 -12.25 16.83
CA ALA A 142 2.14 -13.39 16.24
C ALA A 142 1.29 -14.68 16.16
N GLU A 143 0.17 -14.78 16.91
CA GLU A 143 -0.65 -16.00 16.95
C GLU A 143 -1.89 -15.97 16.04
N GLU A 144 -2.22 -14.82 15.43
CA GLU A 144 -3.45 -14.64 14.63
C GLU A 144 -3.25 -14.34 13.15
N GLU A 145 -2.05 -14.26 12.67
CA GLU A 145 -1.84 -14.38 11.22
C GLU A 145 -2.20 -15.80 10.80
N GLY A 146 -3.26 -15.93 10.00
CA GLY A 146 -3.61 -17.23 9.43
C GLY A 146 -2.36 -17.89 8.81
N PRO A 147 -2.24 -19.22 8.83
CA PRO A 147 -0.99 -19.91 8.45
C PRO A 147 -0.52 -19.52 7.04
N ARG A 148 -1.44 -19.20 6.13
CA ARG A 148 -1.10 -18.70 4.79
C ARG A 148 -0.37 -17.36 4.85
N THR A 149 -0.83 -16.43 5.69
CA THR A 149 -0.23 -15.10 5.85
C THR A 149 1.12 -15.18 6.55
N ARG A 150 1.27 -16.04 7.58
CA ARG A 150 2.55 -16.30 8.23
C ARG A 150 3.59 -16.84 7.26
N ALA A 151 3.19 -17.77 6.38
CA ALA A 151 4.09 -18.27 5.36
C ALA A 151 4.59 -17.16 4.41
N VAL A 152 3.71 -16.25 3.98
CA VAL A 152 4.07 -15.11 3.12
C VAL A 152 4.97 -14.11 3.87
N ASN A 153 4.70 -13.83 5.14
CA ASN A 153 5.55 -12.94 5.94
C ASN A 153 6.92 -13.58 6.23
N GLY A 154 6.96 -14.89 6.49
CA GLY A 154 8.21 -15.63 6.57
C GLY A 154 9.02 -15.58 5.26
N ALA A 155 8.33 -15.62 4.12
CA ALA A 155 8.96 -15.46 2.82
C ALA A 155 9.55 -14.04 2.62
N ILE A 156 8.86 -12.99 3.06
CA ILE A 156 9.39 -11.62 3.03
C ILE A 156 10.67 -11.53 3.87
N THR A 157 10.66 -12.07 5.10
CA THR A 157 11.84 -12.07 5.97
C THR A 157 12.99 -12.87 5.35
N ALA A 158 12.71 -14.05 4.78
CA ALA A 158 13.70 -14.88 4.09
C ALA A 158 14.36 -14.15 2.90
N LEU A 159 13.58 -13.35 2.17
CA LEU A 159 14.09 -12.54 1.06
C LEU A 159 14.97 -11.39 1.53
N HIS A 160 14.65 -10.74 2.65
CA HIS A 160 15.52 -9.72 3.25
C HIS A 160 16.89 -10.30 3.66
N ASP A 161 16.90 -11.53 4.23
CA ASP A 161 18.11 -12.12 4.76
C ASP A 161 19.00 -12.80 3.69
N GLY A 162 18.37 -13.36 2.64
CA GLY A 162 19.08 -14.20 1.68
C GLY A 162 18.92 -13.84 0.20
N GLY A 163 18.02 -12.92 -0.13
CA GLY A 163 17.66 -12.60 -1.52
C GLY A 163 16.90 -13.73 -2.22
N VAL A 164 16.49 -13.48 -3.46
CA VAL A 164 15.67 -14.44 -4.24
C VAL A 164 16.43 -15.68 -4.65
N THR A 165 17.75 -15.61 -4.78
CA THR A 165 18.59 -16.74 -5.22
C THR A 165 18.74 -17.84 -4.17
N ARG A 166 18.57 -17.51 -2.90
CA ARG A 166 18.63 -18.46 -1.77
C ARG A 166 17.25 -18.86 -1.26
N PHE A 167 16.22 -18.33 -1.87
CA PHE A 167 14.84 -18.55 -1.43
C PHE A 167 14.39 -20.00 -1.72
N THR A 168 13.85 -20.65 -0.69
CA THR A 168 13.17 -21.94 -0.78
C THR A 168 11.98 -21.96 0.19
N LEU A 169 11.04 -22.89 -0.02
CA LEU A 169 9.95 -23.12 0.95
C LEU A 169 10.48 -23.46 2.35
N ASP A 170 11.60 -24.19 2.45
CA ASP A 170 12.22 -24.55 3.72
C ASP A 170 12.68 -23.31 4.50
N VAL A 171 13.39 -22.40 3.83
CA VAL A 171 13.87 -21.15 4.43
C VAL A 171 12.69 -20.27 4.84
N ALA A 172 11.68 -20.13 3.98
CA ALA A 172 10.48 -19.36 4.30
C ALA A 172 9.69 -19.97 5.48
N ALA A 173 9.61 -21.30 5.57
CA ALA A 173 8.95 -21.99 6.67
C ALA A 173 9.68 -21.78 8.00
N GLU A 174 11.02 -21.80 8.01
CA GLU A 174 11.84 -21.51 9.19
C GLU A 174 11.54 -20.10 9.71
N HIS A 175 11.58 -19.08 8.84
CA HIS A 175 11.25 -17.70 9.21
C HIS A 175 9.79 -17.51 9.63
N ALA A 176 8.88 -18.32 9.10
CA ALA A 176 7.46 -18.31 9.49
C ALA A 176 7.17 -19.02 10.82
N GLY A 177 8.15 -19.75 11.40
CA GLY A 177 7.93 -20.64 12.54
C GLY A 177 6.96 -21.79 12.21
N MET A 178 7.01 -22.29 10.97
CA MET A 178 6.11 -23.33 10.44
C MET A 178 6.91 -24.53 9.95
N THR A 179 6.25 -25.70 9.84
CA THR A 179 6.85 -26.82 9.10
C THR A 179 6.68 -26.62 7.60
N VAL A 180 7.60 -27.16 6.80
CA VAL A 180 7.52 -27.08 5.33
C VAL A 180 6.23 -27.70 4.79
N GLU A 181 5.79 -28.81 5.41
CA GLU A 181 4.52 -29.47 5.06
C GLU A 181 3.32 -28.56 5.28
N ALA A 182 3.32 -27.77 6.35
CA ALA A 182 2.26 -26.80 6.63
C ALA A 182 2.27 -25.65 5.59
N VAL A 183 3.45 -25.20 5.16
CA VAL A 183 3.56 -24.21 4.08
C VAL A 183 3.10 -24.78 2.74
N ARG A 184 3.47 -26.03 2.42
CA ARG A 184 3.08 -26.73 1.19
C ARG A 184 1.57 -26.92 1.04
N GLN A 185 0.83 -26.97 2.13
CA GLN A 185 -0.66 -27.00 2.07
C GLN A 185 -1.25 -25.75 1.39
N PHE A 186 -0.57 -24.61 1.48
CA PHE A 186 -1.02 -23.34 0.88
C PHE A 186 -0.28 -22.99 -0.39
N PHE A 187 0.99 -23.42 -0.51
CA PHE A 187 1.88 -23.07 -1.60
C PHE A 187 2.63 -24.32 -2.07
N PRO A 188 2.23 -24.91 -3.20
CA PRO A 188 2.79 -26.18 -3.66
C PRO A 188 4.24 -26.08 -4.13
N SER A 189 4.75 -24.88 -4.41
CA SER A 189 6.10 -24.63 -4.90
C SER A 189 6.67 -23.30 -4.36
N ASP A 190 8.01 -23.16 -4.40
CA ASP A 190 8.71 -21.89 -4.08
C ASP A 190 8.16 -20.75 -4.90
N ARG A 191 7.89 -20.98 -6.18
CA ARG A 191 7.33 -19.96 -7.09
C ARG A 191 5.91 -19.54 -6.73
N ALA A 192 5.08 -20.48 -6.29
CA ALA A 192 3.73 -20.15 -5.82
C ALA A 192 3.77 -19.25 -4.58
N LEU A 193 4.70 -19.51 -3.66
CA LEU A 193 4.89 -18.64 -2.50
C LEU A 193 5.49 -17.30 -2.89
N LEU A 194 6.50 -17.26 -3.78
CA LEU A 194 7.06 -16.01 -4.30
C LEU A 194 6.00 -15.14 -5.00
N ALA A 195 5.09 -15.73 -5.78
CA ALA A 195 4.00 -15.00 -6.42
C ALA A 195 3.08 -14.33 -5.40
N ALA A 196 2.68 -15.06 -4.36
CA ALA A 196 1.86 -14.49 -3.27
C ALA A 196 2.64 -13.44 -2.45
N THR A 197 3.95 -13.59 -2.35
CA THR A 197 4.83 -12.62 -1.67
C THR A 197 4.93 -11.34 -2.46
N VAL A 198 5.12 -11.40 -3.78
CA VAL A 198 5.07 -10.22 -4.67
C VAL A 198 3.75 -9.49 -4.52
N GLU A 199 2.62 -10.21 -4.59
CA GLU A 199 1.28 -9.62 -4.47
C GLU A 199 1.14 -8.84 -3.16
N ARG A 200 1.38 -9.51 -2.04
CA ARG A 200 1.24 -8.90 -0.71
C ARG A 200 2.18 -7.72 -0.50
N TRP A 201 3.45 -7.89 -0.88
CA TRP A 201 4.48 -6.86 -0.63
C TRP A 201 4.27 -5.65 -1.53
N THR A 202 4.02 -5.85 -2.82
CA THR A 202 3.73 -4.74 -3.74
C THR A 202 2.43 -4.03 -3.36
N GLU A 203 1.40 -4.73 -2.93
CA GLU A 203 0.16 -4.13 -2.47
C GLU A 203 0.38 -3.28 -1.22
N ALA A 204 1.12 -3.78 -0.24
CA ALA A 204 1.44 -3.06 0.99
C ALA A 204 2.15 -1.73 0.71
N ILE A 205 3.03 -1.67 -0.30
CA ILE A 205 3.77 -0.46 -0.69
C ILE A 205 2.93 0.45 -1.60
N SER A 206 2.22 -0.11 -2.57
CA SER A 206 1.54 0.69 -3.60
C SER A 206 0.18 1.23 -3.15
N ALA A 207 -0.58 0.48 -2.37
CA ALA A 207 -1.93 0.87 -1.98
C ALA A 207 -1.99 2.22 -1.24
N PRO A 208 -1.08 2.54 -0.30
CA PRO A 208 -1.03 3.85 0.34
C PRO A 208 -0.76 5.01 -0.62
N LEU A 209 -0.15 4.74 -1.76
CA LEU A 209 0.25 5.76 -2.74
C LEU A 209 -0.83 6.03 -3.80
N VAL A 210 -1.81 5.13 -3.96
CA VAL A 210 -2.89 5.26 -4.96
C VAL A 210 -3.62 6.60 -4.92
N PRO A 211 -3.93 7.21 -3.76
CA PRO A 211 -4.57 8.52 -3.71
C PRO A 211 -3.78 9.63 -4.42
N LEU A 212 -2.44 9.52 -4.52
CA LEU A 212 -1.61 10.48 -5.23
C LEU A 212 -1.99 10.63 -6.71
N ILE A 213 -2.51 9.57 -7.34
CA ILE A 213 -2.95 9.61 -8.73
C ILE A 213 -4.03 10.67 -8.90
N ALA A 214 -5.01 10.70 -8.02
CA ALA A 214 -6.09 11.70 -8.07
C ALA A 214 -5.62 13.11 -7.66
N GLU A 215 -4.71 13.20 -6.68
CA GLU A 215 -4.27 14.47 -6.11
C GLU A 215 -3.19 15.16 -6.97
N LYS A 216 -2.18 14.41 -7.42
CA LYS A 216 -0.96 14.94 -8.07
C LYS A 216 -0.67 14.36 -9.44
N GLY A 217 -1.43 13.35 -9.85
CA GLY A 217 -1.28 12.68 -11.13
C GLY A 217 -0.40 11.44 -11.09
N THR A 218 -0.42 10.71 -12.19
CA THR A 218 0.19 9.40 -12.36
C THR A 218 1.72 9.43 -12.27
N VAL A 219 2.35 10.48 -12.77
CA VAL A 219 3.83 10.62 -12.71
C VAL A 219 4.29 10.81 -11.26
N ALA A 220 3.56 11.59 -10.47
CA ALA A 220 3.84 11.78 -9.05
C ALA A 220 3.67 10.47 -8.24
N TYR A 221 2.66 9.68 -8.59
CA TYR A 221 2.50 8.34 -8.02
C TYR A 221 3.69 7.43 -8.33
N LEU A 222 4.13 7.37 -9.60
CA LEU A 222 5.29 6.55 -9.99
C LEU A 222 6.58 7.01 -9.32
N HIS A 223 6.77 8.33 -9.14
CA HIS A 223 7.90 8.88 -8.39
C HIS A 223 7.88 8.41 -6.93
N ALA A 224 6.74 8.52 -6.25
CA ALA A 224 6.59 8.08 -4.87
C ALA A 224 6.77 6.56 -4.73
N LEU A 225 6.27 5.78 -5.71
CA LEU A 225 6.43 4.33 -5.75
C LEU A 225 7.91 3.95 -5.98
N MET A 226 8.65 4.70 -6.82
CA MET A 226 10.10 4.51 -7.01
C MET A 226 10.85 4.76 -5.69
N ALA A 227 10.52 5.83 -4.97
CA ALA A 227 11.14 6.14 -3.69
C ALA A 227 10.87 5.02 -2.66
N ALA A 228 9.63 4.54 -2.58
CA ALA A 228 9.28 3.45 -1.68
C ALA A 228 9.98 2.13 -2.03
N HIS A 229 10.16 1.82 -3.32
CA HIS A 229 10.91 0.65 -3.76
C HIS A 229 12.42 0.78 -3.52
N ALA A 230 12.98 2.00 -3.58
CA ALA A 230 14.40 2.22 -3.31
C ALA A 230 14.78 1.89 -1.85
N GLU A 231 13.84 2.03 -0.91
CA GLU A 231 14.02 1.65 0.50
C GLU A 231 13.95 0.12 0.72
N GLU A 232 13.54 -0.65 -0.31
CA GLU A 232 13.29 -2.09 -0.25
C GLU A 232 14.08 -2.87 -1.33
N PRO A 233 15.42 -2.99 -1.21
CA PRO A 233 16.25 -3.65 -2.23
C PRO A 233 15.85 -5.10 -2.51
N ALA A 234 15.44 -5.85 -1.46
CA ALA A 234 15.00 -7.24 -1.62
C ALA A 234 13.70 -7.36 -2.44
N LEU A 235 12.79 -6.38 -2.31
CA LEU A 235 11.62 -6.30 -3.17
C LEU A 235 12.01 -5.96 -4.61
N MET A 236 12.93 -5.03 -4.83
CA MET A 236 13.40 -4.72 -6.18
C MET A 236 14.01 -5.94 -6.88
N GLU A 237 14.81 -6.74 -6.14
CA GLU A 237 15.34 -8.01 -6.63
C GLU A 237 14.23 -9.00 -7.00
N LEU A 238 13.24 -9.18 -6.12
CA LEU A 238 12.09 -10.04 -6.36
C LEU A 238 11.27 -9.60 -7.56
N LEU A 239 11.06 -8.29 -7.75
CA LEU A 239 10.34 -7.75 -8.90
C LEU A 239 11.11 -7.96 -10.21
N ALA A 240 12.44 -7.81 -10.21
CA ALA A 240 13.28 -8.12 -11.37
C ALA A 240 13.23 -9.62 -11.73
N TYR A 241 13.31 -10.49 -10.72
CA TYR A 241 13.11 -11.93 -10.88
C TYR A 241 11.73 -12.27 -11.47
N SER A 242 10.68 -11.59 -10.99
CA SER A 242 9.31 -11.79 -11.45
C SER A 242 9.12 -11.42 -12.93
N LEU A 243 9.71 -10.29 -13.37
CA LEU A 243 9.70 -9.88 -14.77
C LEU A 243 10.46 -10.87 -15.67
N ALA A 244 11.63 -11.34 -15.22
CA ALA A 244 12.38 -12.37 -15.94
C ALA A 244 11.57 -13.66 -16.04
N SER A 245 10.95 -14.10 -14.94
CA SER A 245 10.10 -15.30 -14.91
C SER A 245 8.86 -15.16 -15.79
N ALA A 246 8.26 -13.97 -15.89
CA ALA A 246 7.13 -13.70 -16.77
C ALA A 246 7.44 -13.88 -18.26
N SER A 247 8.71 -13.78 -18.66
CA SER A 247 9.14 -13.92 -20.06
C SER A 247 9.11 -15.37 -20.55
N ASP A 248 9.18 -16.36 -19.66
CA ASP A 248 9.12 -17.78 -20.00
C ASP A 248 7.74 -18.37 -19.63
N PRO A 249 6.88 -18.67 -20.64
CA PRO A 249 5.55 -19.21 -20.38
C PRO A 249 5.54 -20.61 -19.74
N SER A 250 6.66 -21.34 -19.79
CA SER A 250 6.75 -22.70 -19.24
C SER A 250 6.97 -22.69 -17.73
N LEU A 251 7.36 -21.54 -17.15
CA LEU A 251 7.62 -21.43 -15.73
C LEU A 251 6.33 -21.32 -14.93
N ASP A 252 6.25 -22.08 -13.85
CA ASP A 252 5.17 -21.96 -12.86
C ASP A 252 5.09 -20.51 -12.31
N GLY A 253 3.90 -19.93 -12.25
CA GLY A 253 3.70 -18.54 -11.85
C GLY A 253 3.89 -17.48 -12.94
N ALA A 254 4.40 -17.82 -14.14
CA ALA A 254 4.62 -16.85 -15.23
C ALA A 254 3.35 -16.12 -15.65
N ASP A 255 2.21 -16.83 -15.71
CA ASP A 255 0.91 -16.22 -16.04
C ASP A 255 0.43 -15.23 -15.00
N TYR A 256 0.71 -15.50 -13.73
CA TYR A 256 0.41 -14.58 -12.64
C TYR A 256 1.20 -13.28 -12.80
N TYR A 257 2.53 -13.37 -12.98
CA TYR A 257 3.38 -12.18 -13.15
C TYR A 257 3.02 -11.37 -14.40
N ARG A 258 2.75 -12.03 -15.53
CA ARG A 258 2.25 -11.35 -16.74
C ARG A 258 0.94 -10.61 -16.50
N SER A 259 0.01 -11.25 -15.79
CA SER A 259 -1.28 -10.65 -15.48
C SER A 259 -1.15 -9.49 -14.49
N ALA A 260 -0.30 -9.60 -13.48
CA ALA A 260 0.00 -8.53 -12.52
C ALA A 260 0.62 -7.30 -13.23
N TYR A 261 1.62 -7.53 -14.09
CA TYR A 261 2.26 -6.45 -14.86
C TYR A 261 1.29 -5.79 -15.85
N ARG A 262 0.42 -6.57 -16.49
CA ARG A 262 -0.63 -6.02 -17.37
C ARG A 262 -1.58 -5.11 -16.60
N ARG A 263 -2.09 -5.53 -15.44
CA ARG A 263 -2.95 -4.70 -14.57
C ARG A 263 -2.25 -3.41 -14.16
N PHE A 264 -0.98 -3.49 -13.78
CA PHE A 264 -0.19 -2.30 -13.42
C PHE A 264 -0.08 -1.34 -14.59
N ARG A 265 0.24 -1.83 -15.80
CA ARG A 265 0.31 -1.00 -17.01
C ARG A 265 -1.04 -0.37 -17.37
N GLU A 266 -2.14 -1.12 -17.21
CA GLU A 266 -3.51 -0.63 -17.43
C GLU A 266 -3.84 0.49 -16.43
N ALA A 267 -3.53 0.33 -15.16
CA ALA A 267 -3.75 1.35 -14.15
C ALA A 267 -2.95 2.66 -14.43
N ILE A 268 -1.68 2.55 -14.88
CA ILE A 268 -0.90 3.72 -15.29
C ILE A 268 -1.50 4.39 -16.53
N HIS A 269 -1.93 3.61 -17.51
CA HIS A 269 -2.60 4.14 -18.69
C HIS A 269 -3.89 4.90 -18.33
N GLU A 270 -4.77 4.30 -17.53
CA GLU A 270 -6.02 4.92 -17.07
C GLU A 270 -5.76 6.21 -16.28
N GLY A 271 -4.77 6.19 -15.40
CA GLY A 271 -4.35 7.39 -14.67
C GLY A 271 -3.90 8.51 -15.60
N LEU A 272 -3.10 8.21 -16.63
CA LEU A 272 -2.67 9.20 -17.61
C LEU A 272 -3.84 9.73 -18.48
N VAL A 273 -4.83 8.91 -18.81
CA VAL A 273 -6.05 9.38 -19.48
C VAL A 273 -6.77 10.44 -18.63
N VAL A 274 -6.87 10.19 -17.33
CA VAL A 274 -7.43 11.15 -16.39
C VAL A 274 -6.56 12.41 -16.28
N ASP A 275 -5.24 12.25 -16.24
CA ASP A 275 -4.31 13.39 -16.16
C ASP A 275 -4.39 14.32 -17.38
N VAL A 276 -4.55 13.76 -18.59
CA VAL A 276 -4.79 14.56 -19.81
C VAL A 276 -6.15 15.28 -19.74
N ARG A 277 -7.20 14.55 -19.37
CA ARG A 277 -8.55 15.12 -19.26
C ARG A 277 -8.59 16.29 -18.27
N ASP A 278 -7.91 16.16 -17.13
CA ASP A 278 -7.90 17.14 -16.04
C ASP A 278 -6.83 18.23 -16.23
N GLY A 279 -6.07 18.20 -17.33
CA GLY A 279 -5.06 19.20 -17.69
C GLY A 279 -3.75 19.11 -16.91
N ARG A 280 -3.51 17.98 -16.19
CA ARG A 280 -2.24 17.72 -15.51
C ARG A 280 -1.13 17.33 -16.49
N GLU A 281 -1.51 16.69 -17.59
CA GLU A 281 -0.64 16.38 -18.70
C GLU A 281 -1.16 17.03 -20.00
N PRO A 282 -0.29 17.35 -20.96
CA PRO A 282 -0.69 18.05 -22.18
C PRO A 282 -1.64 17.21 -23.04
N ALA A 283 -2.60 17.87 -23.71
CA ALA A 283 -3.56 17.21 -24.60
C ALA A 283 -2.91 16.51 -25.81
N THR A 284 -1.66 16.85 -26.13
CA THR A 284 -0.86 16.21 -27.18
C THR A 284 -0.24 14.88 -26.75
N MET A 285 -0.26 14.56 -25.45
CA MET A 285 0.27 13.30 -24.93
C MET A 285 -0.67 12.14 -25.28
N ASP A 286 -0.13 11.10 -25.88
CA ASP A 286 -0.80 9.80 -26.06
C ASP A 286 -0.64 8.96 -24.78
N PRO A 287 -1.71 8.70 -23.99
CA PRO A 287 -1.63 7.95 -22.75
C PRO A 287 -1.08 6.53 -22.89
N VAL A 288 -1.32 5.87 -24.03
CA VAL A 288 -0.79 4.52 -24.29
C VAL A 288 0.74 4.57 -24.44
N ARG A 289 1.23 5.56 -25.18
CA ARG A 289 2.68 5.77 -25.36
C ARG A 289 3.32 6.26 -24.08
N GLY A 290 2.71 7.21 -23.39
CA GLY A 290 3.16 7.73 -22.10
C GLY A 290 3.33 6.62 -21.07
N ALA A 291 2.35 5.73 -20.92
CA ALA A 291 2.45 4.58 -20.03
C ALA A 291 3.62 3.65 -20.38
N LYS A 292 3.82 3.33 -21.67
CA LYS A 292 4.95 2.51 -22.11
C LYS A 292 6.30 3.15 -21.81
N GLN A 293 6.42 4.45 -22.04
CA GLN A 293 7.66 5.20 -21.81
C GLN A 293 7.99 5.29 -20.32
N LEU A 294 7.00 5.65 -19.49
CA LEU A 294 7.18 5.73 -18.04
C LEU A 294 7.54 4.37 -17.42
N LEU A 295 6.89 3.30 -17.84
CA LEU A 295 7.18 1.97 -17.31
C LEU A 295 8.54 1.45 -17.79
N ALA A 296 8.93 1.72 -19.03
CA ALA A 296 10.27 1.38 -19.51
C ALA A 296 11.36 2.10 -18.72
N LEU A 297 11.16 3.39 -18.39
CA LEU A 297 12.04 4.15 -17.51
C LEU A 297 12.06 3.56 -16.09
N TYR A 298 10.89 3.32 -15.54
CA TYR A 298 10.70 2.80 -14.19
C TYR A 298 11.37 1.43 -13.99
N ASP A 299 11.10 0.48 -14.87
CA ASP A 299 11.67 -0.86 -14.81
C ASP A 299 13.18 -0.85 -15.09
N GLY A 300 13.62 -0.03 -16.05
CA GLY A 300 15.04 0.11 -16.38
C GLY A 300 15.86 0.68 -15.21
N LEU A 301 15.38 1.71 -14.52
CA LEU A 301 16.08 2.29 -13.38
C LEU A 301 16.16 1.31 -12.19
N ARG A 302 15.09 0.58 -11.90
CA ARG A 302 15.12 -0.46 -10.86
C ARG A 302 16.16 -1.55 -11.16
N LEU A 303 16.24 -1.98 -12.42
CA LEU A 303 17.24 -2.96 -12.82
C LEU A 303 18.67 -2.39 -12.70
N GLN A 304 18.88 -1.13 -13.08
CA GLN A 304 20.19 -0.47 -12.94
C GLN A 304 20.61 -0.38 -11.47
N ALA A 305 19.68 -0.05 -10.54
CA ALA A 305 19.98 -0.01 -9.10
C ALA A 305 20.47 -1.33 -8.53
N LEU A 306 19.98 -2.45 -9.07
CA LEU A 306 20.46 -3.78 -8.67
C LEU A 306 21.87 -4.11 -9.21
N LEU A 307 22.28 -3.45 -10.27
CA LEU A 307 23.56 -3.71 -10.95
C LEU A 307 24.65 -2.71 -10.54
N THR A 308 24.28 -1.50 -10.12
CA THR A 308 25.19 -0.40 -9.82
C THR A 308 24.78 0.28 -8.51
N ALA A 309 25.64 0.19 -7.50
CA ALA A 309 25.34 0.66 -6.13
C ALA A 309 25.26 2.20 -5.99
N ASP A 310 25.66 2.95 -6.99
CA ASP A 310 25.72 4.42 -7.02
C ASP A 310 24.51 5.07 -7.72
N THR A 311 23.49 4.29 -8.12
CA THR A 311 22.34 4.80 -8.85
C THR A 311 21.31 5.38 -7.89
N ASP A 312 21.18 6.70 -7.85
CA ASP A 312 20.05 7.38 -7.21
C ASP A 312 18.82 7.31 -8.14
N VAL A 313 18.09 6.21 -8.03
CA VAL A 313 16.93 5.92 -8.91
C VAL A 313 15.82 6.94 -8.80
N VAL A 314 15.65 7.58 -7.64
CA VAL A 314 14.59 8.58 -7.42
C VAL A 314 14.91 9.84 -8.18
N ASN A 315 16.15 10.35 -8.05
CA ASN A 315 16.62 11.54 -8.76
C ASN A 315 16.67 11.29 -10.28
N GLU A 316 17.15 10.11 -10.71
CA GLU A 316 17.21 9.79 -12.14
C GLU A 316 15.81 9.62 -12.75
N PHE A 317 14.86 9.03 -12.01
CA PHE A 317 13.46 8.97 -12.43
C PHE A 317 12.86 10.37 -12.59
N ASP A 318 13.02 11.24 -11.58
CA ASP A 318 12.49 12.62 -11.59
C ASP A 318 13.02 13.40 -12.79
N ARG A 319 14.35 13.36 -13.02
CA ARG A 319 15.00 14.07 -14.15
C ARG A 319 14.53 13.55 -15.51
N ALA A 320 14.44 12.23 -15.68
CA ALA A 320 14.06 11.64 -16.94
C ALA A 320 12.56 11.81 -17.21
N ALA A 321 11.69 11.60 -16.22
CA ALA A 321 10.25 11.82 -16.33
C ALA A 321 9.92 13.29 -16.62
N THR A 322 10.64 14.24 -15.98
CA THR A 322 10.49 15.67 -16.26
C THR A 322 10.82 16.02 -17.72
N ARG A 323 11.90 15.45 -18.26
CA ARG A 323 12.26 15.65 -19.69
C ARG A 323 11.23 15.03 -20.62
N MET A 324 10.76 13.83 -20.29
CA MET A 324 9.75 13.12 -21.06
C MET A 324 8.43 13.92 -21.11
N ARG A 325 7.97 14.47 -19.98
CA ARG A 325 6.77 15.31 -19.89
C ARG A 325 6.89 16.58 -20.72
N ARG A 326 8.06 17.22 -20.75
CA ARG A 326 8.32 18.37 -21.65
C ARG A 326 8.17 17.98 -23.10
N GLY A 327 8.72 16.84 -23.51
CA GLY A 327 8.60 16.32 -24.88
C GLY A 327 7.15 15.94 -25.26
N TRP A 328 6.27 15.67 -24.31
CA TRP A 328 4.85 15.37 -24.62
C TRP A 328 4.06 16.59 -25.09
N SER A 329 4.51 17.81 -24.75
CA SER A 329 3.89 19.05 -25.24
C SER A 329 4.36 19.44 -26.65
N GLU A 330 5.35 18.74 -27.21
CA GLU A 330 5.89 19.00 -28.54
C GLU A 330 5.37 17.96 -29.55
N GLN A 331 5.18 18.39 -30.79
CA GLN A 331 4.89 17.46 -31.87
C GLN A 331 6.17 16.69 -32.20
N TYR A 332 6.14 15.37 -32.07
CA TYR A 332 7.30 14.54 -32.37
C TYR A 332 7.59 14.52 -33.88
N GLU A 333 8.74 15.00 -34.24
CA GLU A 333 9.32 14.81 -35.58
C GLU A 333 10.52 13.86 -35.45
N GLN A 334 10.54 12.80 -36.26
CA GLN A 334 11.66 11.86 -36.27
C GLN A 334 12.95 12.58 -36.75
N PRO A 335 14.01 12.60 -35.93
CA PRO A 335 15.25 13.24 -36.32
C PRO A 335 15.91 12.52 -37.51
N ARG A 336 16.31 13.25 -38.53
CA ARG A 336 16.96 12.69 -39.74
C ARG A 336 18.29 11.98 -39.46
N TYR A 337 18.96 12.29 -38.36
CA TYR A 337 20.21 11.63 -37.95
C TYR A 337 20.04 10.21 -37.38
N TRP A 338 18.79 9.74 -37.22
CA TRP A 338 18.51 8.34 -36.93
C TRP A 338 18.61 7.45 -38.17
N ASP A 339 18.73 8.05 -39.38
CA ASP A 339 19.12 7.34 -40.60
C ASP A 339 20.62 6.96 -40.50
N ILE A 340 20.95 6.11 -39.53
CA ILE A 340 22.27 5.50 -39.46
C ILE A 340 22.35 4.49 -40.61
N PRO A 341 23.24 4.68 -41.62
CA PRO A 341 23.37 3.68 -42.65
C PRO A 341 23.74 2.35 -42.02
N VAL A 342 22.86 1.35 -42.15
CA VAL A 342 23.19 -0.01 -41.73
C VAL A 342 24.36 -0.46 -42.59
N ALA A 343 25.56 -0.55 -41.98
CA ALA A 343 26.75 -0.99 -42.66
C ALA A 343 26.47 -2.38 -43.25
N GLY A 344 26.33 -2.47 -44.58
CA GLY A 344 26.14 -3.74 -45.27
C GLY A 344 25.07 -3.81 -46.35
N THR A 345 24.25 -2.80 -46.55
CA THR A 345 23.40 -2.72 -47.77
C THR A 345 24.16 -2.00 -48.87
N ARG A 346 24.97 -2.73 -49.63
CA ARG A 346 25.39 -2.37 -50.97
C ARG A 346 24.55 -3.18 -51.96
#